data_246c26c47688607d710b182112c6000c
#
_entry.id   246c26c47688607d710b182112c6000c
#
_cell.length_a   1.000
_cell.length_b   1.000
_cell.length_c   1.000
_cell.angle_alpha   90.00
_cell.angle_beta   90.00
_cell.angle_gamma   90.00
#
_symmetry.space_group_name_H-M   'P 1'
#
loop_
_entity.id
_entity.type
_entity.pdbx_description
1 polymer ?
#
loop_
_entity_poly.entity_id
_entity_poly.type
_entity_poly.pdbx_seq_one_letter_code
_entity_poly.pdbx_strand_id
1 'polypeptide(L)'
;MFLKELLNQKLKRPHVERSLQVTISKITVTHGRASGPYDQVRAEKAVRELLLALGEDPDREGLKETPARVARAMKENFEGLWQSPEEVLTTTFDIGHEELVIVRDIDVFSHCEHHLTPFHGVAHVGYIPSGKITGLSKIARLVDMYSRRPQVQERLTTQIADAMVEILNPLGVIVIIDCEHLCMSMRGVKKSNARTITSAVRGALQNTATRAEAISLITNR
;
A
#
# COMPACT_ATOMS: atom_id res chain seq x y z
N MET A 1 20.07 52.92 -26.20
CA MET A 1 19.21 52.46 -27.29
C MET A 1 19.40 50.96 -27.61
N PHE A 2 20.45 50.32 -27.19
CA PHE A 2 20.80 48.92 -27.51
C PHE A 2 20.19 47.89 -26.56
N LEU A 3 19.79 48.22 -25.34
CA LEU A 3 19.25 47.25 -24.35
C LEU A 3 17.75 46.96 -24.51
N LYS A 4 17.00 47.84 -25.21
CA LYS A 4 15.56 47.64 -25.47
C LYS A 4 15.28 46.73 -26.66
N GLU A 5 16.21 46.62 -27.60
CA GLU A 5 16.07 45.72 -28.75
C GLU A 5 16.40 44.25 -28.41
N LEU A 6 17.32 44.01 -27.48
CA LEU A 6 17.67 42.65 -27.03
C LEU A 6 16.57 41.99 -26.17
N LEU A 7 15.74 42.77 -25.51
CA LEU A 7 14.59 42.27 -24.73
C LEU A 7 13.39 41.93 -25.61
N ASN A 8 13.25 42.59 -26.77
CA ASN A 8 12.14 42.31 -27.70
C ASN A 8 12.38 41.13 -28.65
N GLN A 9 13.63 40.68 -28.82
CA GLN A 9 13.93 39.50 -29.63
C GLN A 9 13.80 38.16 -28.86
N LYS A 10 13.72 38.16 -27.51
CA LYS A 10 13.49 36.96 -26.70
C LYS A 10 12.01 36.62 -26.51
N LEU A 11 11.07 37.42 -26.99
CA LEU A 11 9.63 37.22 -26.81
C LEU A 11 8.89 36.76 -28.08
N LYS A 12 9.63 36.38 -29.14
CA LYS A 12 9.03 35.75 -30.33
C LYS A 12 9.50 34.30 -30.45
N ARG A 13 9.08 33.44 -29.53
CA ARG A 13 9.00 32.00 -29.82
C ARG A 13 7.54 31.71 -30.19
N PRO A 14 7.29 31.12 -31.39
CA PRO A 14 5.95 30.75 -31.78
C PRO A 14 5.41 29.69 -30.84
N HIS A 15 4.20 29.91 -30.37
CA HIS A 15 3.22 28.99 -29.84
C HIS A 15 3.65 27.51 -29.84
N VAL A 16 4.09 27.03 -28.67
CA VAL A 16 3.82 25.71 -28.21
C VAL A 16 3.07 25.84 -26.88
N GLU A 17 1.90 26.49 -26.92
CA GLU A 17 0.80 26.17 -26.03
C GLU A 17 0.24 24.82 -26.49
N ARG A 18 0.99 23.78 -26.34
CA ARG A 18 0.40 22.49 -26.00
C ARG A 18 0.05 22.60 -24.52
N SER A 19 -1.19 22.98 -24.27
CA SER A 19 -1.88 22.63 -23.06
C SER A 19 -1.56 21.16 -22.77
N LEU A 20 -0.60 20.90 -21.90
CA LEU A 20 -0.56 19.70 -21.11
C LEU A 20 -1.81 19.79 -20.21
N GLN A 21 -2.99 19.63 -20.81
CA GLN A 21 -4.07 18.95 -20.12
C GLN A 21 -3.51 17.56 -19.85
N VAL A 22 -2.81 17.45 -18.72
CA VAL A 22 -2.72 16.18 -18.01
C VAL A 22 -4.17 15.85 -17.70
N THR A 23 -4.79 15.15 -18.64
CA THR A 23 -5.96 14.38 -18.33
C THR A 23 -5.44 13.41 -17.27
N ILE A 24 -5.62 13.77 -16.00
CA ILE A 24 -5.64 12.80 -14.92
C ILE A 24 -6.83 11.93 -15.32
N SER A 25 -6.57 10.94 -16.19
CA SER A 25 -7.45 9.79 -16.26
C SER A 25 -7.61 9.42 -14.80
N LYS A 26 -8.84 9.49 -14.28
CA LYS A 26 -9.20 8.85 -13.02
C LYS A 26 -8.63 7.45 -13.18
N ILE A 27 -7.45 7.22 -12.61
CA ILE A 27 -6.97 5.87 -12.38
C ILE A 27 -8.05 5.36 -11.44
N THR A 28 -9.01 4.68 -12.01
CA THR A 28 -9.92 3.86 -11.23
C THR A 28 -8.97 2.85 -10.61
N VAL A 29 -8.50 3.16 -9.40
CA VAL A 29 -7.71 2.23 -8.60
C VAL A 29 -8.67 1.08 -8.39
N THR A 30 -8.56 0.08 -9.27
CA THR A 30 -9.25 -1.18 -9.06
C THR A 30 -8.64 -1.70 -7.77
N HIS A 31 -9.37 -1.60 -6.68
CA HIS A 31 -8.92 -1.91 -5.33
C HIS A 31 -8.61 -3.41 -5.15
N GLY A 32 -8.28 -4.13 -6.23
CA GLY A 32 -7.92 -5.55 -6.20
C GLY A 32 -8.92 -6.38 -5.42
N ARG A 33 -10.21 -6.14 -5.59
CA ARG A 33 -11.27 -6.93 -4.97
C ARG A 33 -11.37 -8.29 -5.64
N ALA A 34 -11.74 -9.30 -4.86
CA ALA A 34 -12.04 -10.62 -5.39
C ALA A 34 -13.20 -10.54 -6.41
N SER A 35 -13.09 -11.32 -7.47
CA SER A 35 -14.15 -11.46 -8.48
C SER A 35 -15.32 -12.36 -8.03
N GLY A 36 -15.20 -12.98 -6.86
CA GLY A 36 -16.20 -13.90 -6.31
C GLY A 36 -15.87 -14.36 -4.88
N PRO A 37 -16.73 -15.19 -4.28
CA PRO A 37 -16.49 -15.74 -2.95
C PRO A 37 -15.28 -16.68 -2.93
N TYR A 38 -14.71 -16.88 -1.76
CA TYR A 38 -13.66 -17.88 -1.57
C TYR A 38 -14.20 -19.31 -1.72
N ASP A 39 -13.56 -20.10 -2.58
CA ASP A 39 -13.90 -21.51 -2.79
C ASP A 39 -12.89 -22.41 -2.04
N GLN A 40 -13.25 -22.76 -0.82
CA GLN A 40 -12.45 -23.60 0.06
C GLN A 40 -12.11 -24.96 -0.58
N VAL A 41 -13.11 -25.61 -1.17
CA VAL A 41 -12.95 -26.98 -1.74
C VAL A 41 -11.99 -26.97 -2.94
N ARG A 42 -12.12 -25.95 -3.78
CA ARG A 42 -11.23 -25.78 -4.92
C ARG A 42 -9.80 -25.46 -4.47
N ALA A 43 -9.64 -24.62 -3.42
CA ALA A 43 -8.33 -24.31 -2.85
C ALA A 43 -7.65 -25.55 -2.27
N GLU A 44 -8.37 -26.40 -1.52
CA GLU A 44 -7.85 -27.66 -0.99
C GLU A 44 -7.37 -28.60 -2.09
N LYS A 45 -8.16 -28.76 -3.15
CA LYS A 45 -7.77 -29.57 -4.32
C LYS A 45 -6.50 -29.03 -4.99
N ALA A 46 -6.39 -27.71 -5.15
CA ALA A 46 -5.21 -27.10 -5.76
C ALA A 46 -3.94 -27.33 -4.93
N VAL A 47 -4.04 -27.27 -3.60
CA VAL A 47 -2.92 -27.54 -2.70
C VAL A 47 -2.52 -29.02 -2.77
N ARG A 48 -3.49 -29.94 -2.82
CA ARG A 48 -3.21 -31.37 -2.99
C ARG A 48 -2.47 -31.65 -4.31
N GLU A 49 -2.93 -31.06 -5.40
CA GLU A 49 -2.27 -31.19 -6.72
C GLU A 49 -0.85 -30.61 -6.70
N LEU A 50 -0.63 -29.50 -5.98
CA LEU A 50 0.70 -28.92 -5.82
C LEU A 50 1.64 -29.90 -5.09
N LEU A 51 1.19 -30.56 -4.02
CA LEU A 51 1.99 -31.56 -3.30
C LEU A 51 2.37 -32.72 -4.22
N LEU A 52 1.42 -33.25 -5.00
CA LEU A 52 1.68 -34.30 -5.99
C LEU A 52 2.69 -33.84 -7.04
N ALA A 53 2.56 -32.62 -7.56
CA ALA A 53 3.48 -32.06 -8.55
C ALA A 53 4.90 -31.84 -8.02
N LEU A 54 5.07 -31.67 -6.71
CA LEU A 54 6.36 -31.63 -6.02
C LEU A 54 6.98 -33.02 -5.81
N GLY A 55 6.25 -34.10 -6.12
CA GLY A 55 6.68 -35.49 -5.87
C GLY A 55 6.45 -35.95 -4.44
N GLU A 56 5.62 -35.23 -3.66
CA GLU A 56 5.32 -35.60 -2.28
C GLU A 56 4.05 -36.45 -2.22
N ASP A 57 3.94 -37.31 -1.17
CA ASP A 57 2.75 -38.08 -0.90
C ASP A 57 1.78 -37.33 0.01
N PRO A 58 0.68 -36.76 -0.54
CA PRO A 58 -0.28 -36.01 0.26
C PRO A 58 -1.10 -36.85 1.23
N ASP A 59 -1.05 -38.17 1.13
CA ASP A 59 -1.82 -39.08 1.97
C ASP A 59 -1.02 -39.57 3.20
N ARG A 60 0.30 -39.30 3.26
CA ARG A 60 1.09 -39.60 4.47
C ARG A 60 0.58 -38.76 5.65
N GLU A 61 0.72 -39.30 6.85
CA GLU A 61 0.14 -38.77 8.10
C GLU A 61 0.42 -37.26 8.31
N GLY A 62 1.64 -36.79 8.05
CA GLY A 62 2.02 -35.39 8.24
C GLY A 62 1.40 -34.43 7.22
N LEU A 63 0.94 -34.90 6.05
CA LEU A 63 0.39 -34.06 4.97
C LEU A 63 -1.11 -34.22 4.75
N LYS A 64 -1.73 -35.27 5.30
CA LYS A 64 -3.15 -35.58 5.09
C LYS A 64 -4.09 -34.37 5.32
N GLU A 65 -3.82 -33.59 6.36
CA GLU A 65 -4.61 -32.38 6.68
C GLU A 65 -4.05 -31.08 6.08
N THR A 66 -2.90 -31.13 5.39
CA THR A 66 -2.21 -29.95 4.89
C THR A 66 -3.03 -29.19 3.84
N PRO A 67 -3.71 -29.83 2.87
CA PRO A 67 -4.55 -29.11 1.92
C PRO A 67 -5.60 -28.23 2.60
N ALA A 68 -6.32 -28.78 3.58
CA ALA A 68 -7.35 -28.06 4.32
C ALA A 68 -6.77 -26.94 5.20
N ARG A 69 -5.62 -27.18 5.85
CA ARG A 69 -4.94 -26.17 6.67
C ARG A 69 -4.44 -25.00 5.83
N VAL A 70 -3.78 -25.29 4.70
CA VAL A 70 -3.27 -24.27 3.78
C VAL A 70 -4.42 -23.45 3.19
N ALA A 71 -5.50 -24.10 2.75
CA ALA A 71 -6.65 -23.40 2.22
C ALA A 71 -7.27 -22.43 3.25
N ARG A 72 -7.42 -22.84 4.51
CA ARG A 72 -7.90 -21.94 5.57
C ARG A 72 -6.94 -20.77 5.82
N ALA A 73 -5.63 -21.04 5.90
CA ALA A 73 -4.62 -20.00 6.06
C ALA A 73 -4.62 -18.99 4.90
N MET A 74 -4.79 -19.47 3.66
CA MET A 74 -4.90 -18.59 2.48
C MET A 74 -6.14 -17.71 2.53
N LYS A 75 -7.27 -18.23 3.01
CA LYS A 75 -8.48 -17.43 3.22
C LYS A 75 -8.23 -16.27 4.18
N GLU A 76 -7.55 -16.53 5.28
CA GLU A 76 -7.18 -15.52 6.29
C GLU A 76 -6.16 -14.53 5.72
N ASN A 77 -5.08 -15.03 5.10
CA ASN A 77 -4.01 -14.20 4.55
C ASN A 77 -4.46 -13.27 3.42
N PHE A 78 -5.55 -13.60 2.74
CA PHE A 78 -6.09 -12.84 1.63
C PHE A 78 -7.48 -12.26 1.89
N GLU A 79 -7.92 -12.17 3.15
CA GLU A 79 -9.27 -11.68 3.50
C GLU A 79 -9.52 -10.24 3.04
N GLY A 80 -8.49 -9.42 2.90
CA GLY A 80 -8.59 -8.07 2.38
C GLY A 80 -9.12 -7.97 0.94
N LEU A 81 -9.14 -9.09 0.17
CA LEU A 81 -9.75 -9.14 -1.15
C LEU A 81 -11.28 -8.91 -1.10
N TRP A 82 -11.92 -9.22 0.03
CA TRP A 82 -13.37 -9.10 0.22
C TRP A 82 -13.77 -7.91 1.09
N GLN A 83 -12.80 -7.08 1.50
CA GLN A 83 -13.01 -5.88 2.32
C GLN A 83 -12.87 -4.61 1.49
N SER A 84 -13.52 -3.52 1.93
CA SER A 84 -13.40 -2.20 1.32
C SER A 84 -12.88 -1.15 2.32
N PRO A 85 -12.12 -0.15 1.86
CA PRO A 85 -11.58 0.89 2.73
C PRO A 85 -12.68 1.75 3.36
N GLU A 86 -13.83 1.92 2.69
CA GLU A 86 -14.99 2.65 3.21
C GLU A 86 -15.60 1.95 4.44
N GLU A 87 -15.57 0.61 4.47
CA GLU A 87 -16.03 -0.19 5.63
C GLU A 87 -15.05 -0.10 6.80
N VAL A 88 -13.78 0.17 6.52
CA VAL A 88 -12.72 0.30 7.53
C VAL A 88 -12.68 1.71 8.13
N LEU A 89 -12.67 2.75 7.29
CA LEU A 89 -12.52 4.15 7.70
C LEU A 89 -13.88 4.80 8.04
N THR A 90 -14.71 4.14 8.83
CA THR A 90 -16.09 4.56 9.12
C THR A 90 -16.24 5.60 10.24
N THR A 91 -15.24 5.73 11.11
CA THR A 91 -15.38 6.52 12.35
C THR A 91 -14.51 7.75 12.29
N THR A 92 -15.13 8.91 12.37
CA THR A 92 -14.46 10.21 12.49
C THR A 92 -14.97 10.97 13.71
N PHE A 93 -14.10 11.83 14.28
CA PHE A 93 -14.40 12.69 15.41
C PHE A 93 -14.09 14.13 15.05
N ASP A 94 -15.03 15.03 15.31
CA ASP A 94 -14.84 16.47 15.12
C ASP A 94 -14.28 17.07 16.41
N ILE A 95 -12.98 17.28 16.46
CA ILE A 95 -12.27 17.84 17.62
C ILE A 95 -11.43 19.07 17.26
N GLY A 96 -11.57 19.59 16.04
CA GLY A 96 -10.85 20.78 15.58
C GLY A 96 -9.33 20.62 15.54
N HIS A 97 -8.80 19.39 15.43
CA HIS A 97 -7.35 19.16 15.32
C HIS A 97 -6.89 19.34 13.88
N GLU A 98 -5.87 20.17 13.67
CA GLU A 98 -5.32 20.52 12.36
C GLU A 98 -3.82 20.20 12.21
N GLU A 99 -3.20 19.65 13.27
CA GLU A 99 -1.80 19.31 13.27
C GLU A 99 -1.56 17.88 12.78
N LEU A 100 -0.31 17.58 12.45
CA LEU A 100 0.12 16.27 11.95
C LEU A 100 -0.12 15.16 12.99
N VAL A 101 -0.87 14.14 12.59
CA VAL A 101 -1.08 12.89 13.36
C VAL A 101 -0.28 11.78 12.69
N ILE A 102 0.52 11.04 13.45
CA ILE A 102 1.29 9.89 12.96
C ILE A 102 1.00 8.65 13.78
N VAL A 103 0.72 7.55 13.11
CA VAL A 103 0.69 6.19 13.68
C VAL A 103 1.90 5.44 13.12
N ARG A 104 2.82 5.08 14.03
CA ARG A 104 4.07 4.40 13.66
C ARG A 104 4.03 2.91 13.99
N ASP A 105 4.98 2.20 13.39
CA ASP A 105 5.30 0.81 13.71
C ASP A 105 4.06 -0.11 13.61
N ILE A 106 3.21 0.12 12.60
CA ILE A 106 2.09 -0.77 12.29
C ILE A 106 2.66 -2.00 11.59
N ASP A 107 2.46 -3.17 12.17
CA ASP A 107 2.92 -4.43 11.57
C ASP A 107 2.33 -4.63 10.16
N VAL A 108 3.17 -5.08 9.24
CA VAL A 108 2.79 -5.43 7.88
C VAL A 108 3.13 -6.89 7.64
N PHE A 109 2.12 -7.70 7.32
CA PHE A 109 2.26 -9.05 6.80
C PHE A 109 1.50 -9.15 5.49
N SER A 110 2.21 -9.38 4.38
CA SER A 110 1.63 -9.41 3.04
C SER A 110 2.27 -10.50 2.18
N HIS A 111 1.72 -10.72 1.00
CA HIS A 111 2.23 -11.72 0.06
C HIS A 111 2.55 -11.07 -1.28
N CYS A 112 3.80 -11.28 -1.73
CA CYS A 112 4.26 -10.83 -3.04
C CYS A 112 3.41 -11.50 -4.14
N GLU A 113 2.74 -10.71 -4.99
CA GLU A 113 1.88 -11.25 -6.05
C GLU A 113 2.61 -12.13 -7.08
N HIS A 114 3.95 -11.91 -7.24
CA HIS A 114 4.74 -12.67 -8.21
C HIS A 114 5.03 -14.11 -7.79
N HIS A 115 5.10 -14.37 -6.47
CA HIS A 115 5.56 -15.67 -5.95
C HIS A 115 4.64 -16.23 -4.85
N LEU A 116 3.63 -15.48 -4.40
CA LEU A 116 2.81 -15.76 -3.21
C LEU A 116 3.65 -16.03 -1.95
N THR A 117 4.89 -15.52 -1.94
CA THR A 117 5.82 -15.61 -0.81
C THR A 117 5.62 -14.39 0.08
N PRO A 118 5.65 -14.54 1.41
CA PRO A 118 5.44 -13.43 2.32
C PRO A 118 6.50 -12.33 2.19
N PHE A 119 6.08 -11.11 2.47
CA PHE A 119 6.95 -10.02 2.89
C PHE A 119 6.35 -9.39 4.14
N HIS A 120 7.21 -8.94 5.04
CA HIS A 120 6.79 -8.42 6.33
C HIS A 120 7.68 -7.28 6.82
N GLY A 121 7.13 -6.45 7.69
CA GLY A 121 7.82 -5.30 8.22
C GLY A 121 6.89 -4.36 8.93
N VAL A 122 7.08 -3.05 8.73
CA VAL A 122 6.29 -2.02 9.39
C VAL A 122 5.81 -0.95 8.41
N ALA A 123 4.66 -0.39 8.71
CA ALA A 123 4.14 0.80 8.05
C ALA A 123 4.05 1.96 9.06
N HIS A 124 4.30 3.16 8.54
CA HIS A 124 4.08 4.41 9.25
C HIS A 124 3.12 5.25 8.43
N VAL A 125 2.03 5.68 9.05
CA VAL A 125 0.98 6.46 8.38
C VAL A 125 0.79 7.78 9.10
N GLY A 126 1.01 8.88 8.40
CA GLY A 126 0.78 10.22 8.91
C GLY A 126 -0.25 10.98 8.08
N TYR A 127 -1.04 11.84 8.71
CA TYR A 127 -1.97 12.71 8.01
C TYR A 127 -2.17 14.02 8.76
N ILE A 128 -2.49 15.07 8.02
CA ILE A 128 -2.90 16.36 8.57
C ILE A 128 -4.42 16.44 8.41
N PRO A 129 -5.20 16.41 9.50
CA PRO A 129 -6.66 16.47 9.42
C PRO A 129 -7.16 17.79 8.83
N SER A 130 -8.38 17.77 8.28
CA SER A 130 -9.13 18.98 7.89
C SER A 130 -10.26 19.25 8.90
N GLY A 131 -9.92 19.25 10.21
CA GLY A 131 -10.85 19.43 11.32
C GLY A 131 -11.40 18.14 11.93
N LYS A 132 -11.48 17.04 11.17
CA LYS A 132 -11.93 15.73 11.65
C LYS A 132 -10.81 14.73 11.68
N ILE A 133 -10.67 14.03 12.81
CA ILE A 133 -9.74 12.92 12.94
C ILE A 133 -10.44 11.57 12.78
N THR A 134 -9.68 10.54 12.40
CA THR A 134 -10.17 9.15 12.43
C THR A 134 -9.64 8.40 13.64
N GLY A 135 -10.30 7.31 14.02
CA GLY A 135 -9.79 6.44 15.08
C GLY A 135 -8.45 5.79 14.68
N LEU A 136 -7.46 5.82 15.59
CA LEU A 136 -6.10 5.30 15.31
C LEU A 136 -6.14 3.83 14.88
N SER A 137 -7.02 3.02 15.48
CA SER A 137 -7.22 1.61 15.09
C SER A 137 -7.75 1.44 13.67
N LYS A 138 -8.41 2.46 13.10
CA LYS A 138 -8.91 2.41 11.72
C LYS A 138 -7.76 2.51 10.72
N ILE A 139 -6.74 3.29 11.06
CA ILE A 139 -5.52 3.41 10.24
C ILE A 139 -4.78 2.06 10.20
N ALA A 140 -4.58 1.42 11.35
CA ALA A 140 -3.96 0.11 11.41
C ALA A 140 -4.76 -0.95 10.62
N ARG A 141 -6.08 -0.96 10.77
CA ARG A 141 -6.96 -1.87 10.00
C ARG A 141 -6.94 -1.60 8.50
N LEU A 142 -6.74 -0.35 8.07
CA LEU A 142 -6.59 -0.02 6.65
C LEU A 142 -5.29 -0.62 6.08
N VAL A 143 -4.19 -0.54 6.84
CA VAL A 143 -2.93 -1.18 6.49
C VAL A 143 -3.12 -2.70 6.39
N ASP A 144 -3.72 -3.34 7.39
CA ASP A 144 -4.03 -4.77 7.38
C ASP A 144 -4.85 -5.19 6.18
N MET A 145 -5.95 -4.48 5.91
CA MET A 145 -6.86 -4.79 4.81
C MET A 145 -6.14 -4.80 3.46
N TYR A 146 -5.31 -3.80 3.18
CA TYR A 146 -4.56 -3.76 1.93
C TYR A 146 -3.39 -4.73 1.91
N SER A 147 -2.76 -5.03 3.06
CA SER A 147 -1.69 -6.01 3.18
C SER A 147 -2.19 -7.43 2.93
N ARG A 148 -3.42 -7.75 3.31
CA ARG A 148 -4.04 -9.07 3.12
C ARG A 148 -4.62 -9.27 1.72
N ARG A 149 -3.79 -8.98 0.71
CA ARG A 149 -4.04 -9.16 -0.73
C ARG A 149 -2.75 -9.62 -1.40
N PRO A 150 -2.77 -10.22 -2.61
CA PRO A 150 -1.57 -10.33 -3.42
C PRO A 150 -1.06 -8.92 -3.78
N GLN A 151 0.17 -8.56 -3.37
CA GLN A 151 0.66 -7.19 -3.44
C GLN A 151 2.05 -7.06 -4.09
N VAL A 152 2.31 -5.85 -4.58
CA VAL A 152 3.64 -5.26 -4.64
C VAL A 152 3.68 -4.09 -3.66
N GLN A 153 4.81 -3.90 -2.99
CA GLN A 153 4.90 -2.95 -1.88
C GLN A 153 4.61 -1.50 -2.31
N GLU A 154 5.00 -1.12 -3.52
CA GLU A 154 4.75 0.20 -4.11
C GLU A 154 3.25 0.48 -4.26
N ARG A 155 2.49 -0.52 -4.73
CA ARG A 155 1.04 -0.42 -4.85
C ARG A 155 0.36 -0.40 -3.49
N LEU A 156 0.79 -1.24 -2.54
CA LEU A 156 0.30 -1.25 -1.17
C LEU A 156 0.41 0.14 -0.54
N THR A 157 1.61 0.74 -0.63
CA THR A 157 1.90 2.08 -0.09
C THR A 157 0.99 3.15 -0.70
N THR A 158 0.81 3.09 -2.02
CA THR A 158 -0.03 4.04 -2.77
C THR A 158 -1.51 3.88 -2.43
N GLN A 159 -2.01 2.64 -2.36
CA GLN A 159 -3.42 2.36 -2.06
C GLN A 159 -3.82 2.85 -0.67
N ILE A 160 -2.96 2.68 0.33
CA ILE A 160 -3.22 3.20 1.70
C ILE A 160 -3.32 4.72 1.67
N ALA A 161 -2.37 5.41 1.01
CA ALA A 161 -2.37 6.87 0.93
C ALA A 161 -3.60 7.41 0.18
N ASP A 162 -3.96 6.79 -0.94
CA ASP A 162 -5.09 7.23 -1.77
C ASP A 162 -6.44 7.00 -1.06
N ALA A 163 -6.62 5.87 -0.38
CA ALA A 163 -7.82 5.61 0.41
C ALA A 163 -7.99 6.63 1.57
N MET A 164 -6.89 7.00 2.23
CA MET A 164 -6.92 8.05 3.25
C MET A 164 -7.41 9.39 2.67
N VAL A 165 -6.90 9.76 1.48
CA VAL A 165 -7.31 11.00 0.79
C VAL A 165 -8.78 10.93 0.38
N GLU A 166 -9.19 9.83 -0.24
CA GLU A 166 -10.53 9.69 -0.81
C GLU A 166 -11.64 9.71 0.25
N ILE A 167 -11.39 9.07 1.39
CA ILE A 167 -12.42 8.87 2.42
C ILE A 167 -12.39 9.95 3.49
N LEU A 168 -11.20 10.35 3.95
CA LEU A 168 -11.06 11.30 5.07
C LEU A 168 -10.87 12.75 4.59
N ASN A 169 -10.53 12.97 3.31
CA ASN A 169 -10.23 14.29 2.73
C ASN A 169 -9.29 15.14 3.61
N PRO A 170 -8.14 14.62 4.05
CA PRO A 170 -7.19 15.35 4.89
C PRO A 170 -6.43 16.39 4.08
N LEU A 171 -5.79 17.36 4.74
CA LEU A 171 -4.91 18.35 4.09
C LEU A 171 -3.65 17.72 3.50
N GLY A 172 -3.19 16.59 4.08
CA GLY A 172 -2.03 15.86 3.58
C GLY A 172 -1.94 14.45 4.15
N VAL A 173 -1.28 13.55 3.42
CA VAL A 173 -1.02 12.16 3.83
C VAL A 173 0.42 11.79 3.51
N ILE A 174 1.06 11.04 4.40
CA ILE A 174 2.32 10.33 4.17
C ILE A 174 2.18 8.88 4.62
N VAL A 175 2.62 7.95 3.78
CA VAL A 175 2.74 6.53 4.10
C VAL A 175 4.15 6.11 3.78
N ILE A 176 4.81 5.46 4.73
CA ILE A 176 6.13 4.84 4.55
C ILE A 176 6.01 3.38 4.98
N ILE A 177 6.48 2.46 4.15
CA ILE A 177 6.51 1.02 4.44
C ILE A 177 7.94 0.53 4.29
N ASP A 178 8.43 -0.20 5.28
CA ASP A 178 9.75 -0.81 5.32
C ASP A 178 9.62 -2.32 5.58
N CYS A 179 9.93 -3.16 4.58
CA CYS A 179 9.73 -4.60 4.64
C CYS A 179 10.94 -5.41 4.17
N GLU A 180 11.07 -6.62 4.71
CA GLU A 180 11.85 -7.71 4.16
C GLU A 180 10.97 -8.56 3.23
N HIS A 181 11.50 -8.92 2.07
CA HIS A 181 10.81 -9.75 1.08
C HIS A 181 11.42 -11.16 1.04
N LEU A 182 10.68 -12.15 1.53
CA LEU A 182 11.17 -13.54 1.53
C LEU A 182 11.38 -14.10 0.12
N CYS A 183 10.71 -13.56 -0.89
CA CYS A 183 11.00 -13.91 -2.29
C CYS A 183 12.42 -13.52 -2.74
N MET A 184 13.09 -12.59 -2.02
CA MET A 184 14.47 -12.17 -2.25
C MET A 184 15.44 -12.78 -1.22
N SER A 185 15.04 -12.94 0.04
CA SER A 185 15.94 -13.36 1.11
C SER A 185 16.09 -14.87 1.18
N MET A 186 15.01 -15.65 1.13
CA MET A 186 15.07 -17.12 1.30
C MET A 186 15.39 -17.89 0.00
N ARG A 187 15.18 -17.29 -1.16
CA ARG A 187 15.39 -17.88 -2.49
C ARG A 187 15.80 -16.81 -3.51
N GLY A 188 16.02 -17.20 -4.76
CA GLY A 188 16.40 -16.27 -5.85
C GLY A 188 17.77 -15.65 -5.58
N VAL A 189 17.82 -14.33 -5.39
CA VAL A 189 19.07 -13.59 -5.17
C VAL A 189 19.67 -13.76 -3.78
N LYS A 190 18.95 -14.33 -2.81
CA LYS A 190 19.38 -14.69 -1.45
C LYS A 190 20.05 -13.51 -0.69
N LYS A 191 19.37 -12.36 -0.65
CA LYS A 191 19.83 -11.15 0.05
C LYS A 191 19.02 -10.92 1.32
N SER A 192 19.36 -11.65 2.39
CA SER A 192 18.63 -11.66 3.66
C SER A 192 18.63 -10.32 4.43
N ASN A 193 19.62 -9.46 4.18
CA ASN A 193 19.70 -8.15 4.85
C ASN A 193 19.10 -7.01 4.01
N ALA A 194 18.60 -7.32 2.80
CA ALA A 194 17.98 -6.30 1.96
C ALA A 194 16.58 -5.96 2.46
N ARG A 195 16.32 -4.68 2.64
CA ARG A 195 15.00 -4.14 2.97
C ARG A 195 14.53 -3.23 1.86
N THR A 196 13.24 -3.24 1.61
CA THR A 196 12.60 -2.35 0.65
C THR A 196 11.84 -1.27 1.40
N ILE A 197 12.16 -0.01 1.11
CA ILE A 197 11.44 1.13 1.67
C ILE A 197 10.67 1.81 0.55
N THR A 198 9.37 1.99 0.73
CA THR A 198 8.50 2.70 -0.20
C THR A 198 7.79 3.84 0.52
N SER A 199 7.51 4.93 -0.21
CA SER A 199 6.79 6.07 0.34
C SER A 199 5.76 6.62 -0.64
N ALA A 200 4.64 7.10 -0.10
CA ALA A 200 3.63 7.85 -0.84
C ALA A 200 3.24 9.09 -0.05
N VAL A 201 3.20 10.24 -0.72
CA VAL A 201 2.82 11.52 -0.11
C VAL A 201 1.72 12.21 -0.93
N ARG A 202 0.80 12.90 -0.24
CA ARG A 202 -0.31 13.61 -0.86
C ARG A 202 -0.54 14.96 -0.16
N GLY A 203 -1.13 15.90 -0.87
CA GLY A 203 -1.52 17.22 -0.34
C GLY A 203 -0.35 18.00 0.26
N ALA A 204 -0.54 18.65 1.39
CA ALA A 204 0.42 19.53 2.06
C ALA A 204 1.75 18.84 2.41
N LEU A 205 1.75 17.50 2.58
CA LEU A 205 2.96 16.72 2.83
C LEU A 205 3.86 16.54 1.58
N GLN A 206 3.44 17.00 0.41
CA GLN A 206 4.31 17.11 -0.76
C GLN A 206 5.34 18.25 -0.61
N ASN A 207 5.06 19.26 0.22
CA ASN A 207 6.03 20.30 0.54
C ASN A 207 7.24 19.72 1.26
N THR A 208 8.44 20.18 0.88
CA THR A 208 9.70 19.63 1.39
C THR A 208 9.87 19.80 2.91
N ALA A 209 9.45 20.94 3.47
CA ALA A 209 9.59 21.23 4.90
C ALA A 209 8.66 20.33 5.74
N THR A 210 7.38 20.28 5.41
CA THR A 210 6.40 19.44 6.14
C THR A 210 6.70 17.96 5.99
N ARG A 211 7.18 17.54 4.82
CA ARG A 211 7.64 16.17 4.60
C ARG A 211 8.85 15.83 5.46
N ALA A 212 9.84 16.72 5.55
CA ALA A 212 11.04 16.51 6.36
C ALA A 212 10.69 16.39 7.85
N GLU A 213 9.78 17.20 8.34
CA GLU A 213 9.25 17.11 9.70
C GLU A 213 8.59 15.75 9.95
N ALA A 214 7.66 15.34 9.09
CA ALA A 214 6.99 14.06 9.20
C ALA A 214 7.98 12.87 9.19
N ILE A 215 8.95 12.87 8.29
CA ILE A 215 9.98 11.85 8.22
C ILE A 215 10.83 11.86 9.51
N SER A 216 11.20 13.04 10.02
CA SER A 216 11.96 13.16 11.28
C SER A 216 11.19 12.53 12.45
N LEU A 217 9.90 12.81 12.59
CA LEU A 217 9.05 12.22 13.62
C LEU A 217 8.87 10.70 13.46
N ILE A 218 8.94 10.18 12.25
CA ILE A 218 8.86 8.75 11.96
C ILE A 218 10.18 8.04 12.29
N THR A 219 11.33 8.64 11.96
CA THR A 219 12.64 7.99 12.04
C THR A 219 13.36 8.21 13.37
N ASN A 220 13.08 9.28 14.09
CA ASN A 220 13.70 9.55 15.40
C ASN A 220 13.02 8.68 16.46
N ARG A 221 13.79 7.73 17.01
CA ARG A 221 13.42 6.87 18.14
C ARG A 221 13.95 7.43 19.43
#